data_8de3e67463f76e72fdd94276b19b127e
#
_entry.id   8de3e67463f76e72fdd94276b19b127e
#
_cell.length_a   1.000
_cell.length_b   1.000
_cell.length_c   1.000
_cell.angle_alpha   90.00
_cell.angle_beta   90.00
_cell.angle_gamma   90.00
#
_symmetry.space_group_name_H-M   'P 1'
#
loop_
_entity.id
_entity.type
_entity.pdbx_description
1 polymer ?
#
loop_
_entity_poly.entity_id
_entity_poly.type
_entity_poly.pdbx_seq_one_letter_code
_entity_poly.pdbx_strand_id
1 'polypeptide(L)'
;METVWNTALWPQFGAAIDMLEKALVACPDALWRERIWPDPPPPEFPPQFAEFWYVTFHAIVWLDLYLSGVPEEDFAPPAPFAQGVLDSVEAQPERPYTREELRNYFASVRQKCHATLAALTDEPARRPVAYPWSDWQPISYLELLLYTMRHVQEHAAQLCLFLGQHGVPGEDLYAIPRAADSH
;
A
#
# COMPACT_ATOMS: atom_id res chain seq x y z
N MET A 1 -1.89 24.41 -14.58
CA MET A 1 -0.51 24.48 -15.11
C MET A 1 0.14 23.16 -14.73
N GLU A 2 0.60 22.41 -15.72
CA GLU A 2 1.26 21.13 -15.48
C GLU A 2 2.59 21.40 -14.76
N THR A 3 2.77 20.83 -13.59
CA THR A 3 4.00 21.02 -12.81
C THR A 3 4.94 19.83 -13.05
N VAL A 4 6.23 20.00 -12.83
CA VAL A 4 7.22 18.91 -12.95
C VAL A 4 6.86 17.71 -12.06
N TRP A 5 6.18 17.94 -10.97
CA TRP A 5 5.70 16.88 -10.07
C TRP A 5 4.67 15.96 -10.74
N ASN A 6 3.68 16.52 -11.42
CA ASN A 6 2.59 15.74 -12.01
C ASN A 6 3.11 14.80 -13.09
N THR A 7 4.13 15.25 -13.85
CA THR A 7 4.74 14.44 -14.90
C THR A 7 5.71 13.38 -14.39
N ALA A 8 6.24 13.52 -13.15
CA ALA A 8 7.23 12.62 -12.59
C ALA A 8 6.64 11.68 -11.53
N LEU A 9 5.70 12.16 -10.70
CA LEU A 9 5.18 11.38 -9.56
C LEU A 9 4.40 10.16 -9.99
N TRP A 10 3.44 10.32 -10.91
CA TRP A 10 2.60 9.21 -11.33
C TRP A 10 3.40 8.05 -11.96
N PRO A 11 4.31 8.27 -12.92
CA PRO A 11 5.09 7.18 -13.49
C PRO A 11 5.85 6.36 -12.46
N GLN A 12 6.35 6.98 -11.39
CA GLN A 12 7.09 6.28 -10.34
C GLN A 12 6.17 5.67 -9.29
N PHE A 13 5.18 6.42 -8.84
CA PHE A 13 4.23 5.92 -7.86
C PHE A 13 3.39 4.77 -8.43
N GLY A 14 2.87 4.94 -9.65
CA GLY A 14 2.15 3.90 -10.36
C GLY A 14 3.00 2.65 -10.60
N ALA A 15 4.30 2.78 -10.82
CA ALA A 15 5.20 1.64 -10.95
C ALA A 15 5.30 0.82 -9.65
N ALA A 16 5.36 1.49 -8.49
CA ALA A 16 5.32 0.82 -7.18
C ALA A 16 3.98 0.10 -6.96
N ILE A 17 2.88 0.75 -7.33
CA ILE A 17 1.52 0.19 -7.29
C ILE A 17 1.42 -1.04 -8.20
N ASP A 18 1.89 -0.94 -9.45
CA ASP A 18 1.84 -2.03 -10.43
C ASP A 18 2.66 -3.25 -9.95
N MET A 19 3.79 -3.01 -9.26
CA MET A 19 4.59 -4.09 -8.67
C MET A 19 3.85 -4.80 -7.54
N LEU A 20 3.15 -4.05 -6.67
CA LEU A 20 2.31 -4.64 -5.61
C LEU A 20 1.15 -5.45 -6.20
N GLU A 21 0.49 -4.93 -7.25
CA GLU A 21 -0.60 -5.64 -7.94
C GLU A 21 -0.11 -6.95 -8.57
N LYS A 22 1.06 -6.93 -9.21
CA LYS A 22 1.67 -8.16 -9.74
C LYS A 22 1.89 -9.21 -8.66
N ALA A 23 2.44 -8.83 -7.52
CA ALA A 23 2.64 -9.76 -6.40
C ALA A 23 1.30 -10.33 -5.90
N LEU A 24 0.27 -9.49 -5.74
CA LEU A 24 -1.07 -9.90 -5.34
C LEU A 24 -1.68 -10.93 -6.33
N VAL A 25 -1.53 -10.69 -7.63
CA VAL A 25 -2.09 -11.56 -8.68
C VAL A 25 -1.30 -12.87 -8.80
N ALA A 26 0.03 -12.80 -8.71
CA ALA A 26 0.91 -13.95 -8.87
C ALA A 26 0.90 -14.92 -7.68
N CYS A 27 0.40 -14.50 -6.51
CA CYS A 27 0.42 -15.34 -5.31
C CYS A 27 -0.45 -16.59 -5.48
N PRO A 28 0.09 -17.82 -5.39
CA PRO A 28 -0.70 -19.04 -5.37
C PRO A 28 -1.57 -19.14 -4.10
N ASP A 29 -2.69 -19.86 -4.19
CA ASP A 29 -3.60 -20.05 -3.05
C ASP A 29 -2.91 -20.69 -1.84
N ALA A 30 -1.98 -21.59 -2.09
CA ALA A 30 -1.20 -22.25 -1.04
C ALA A 30 -0.32 -21.28 -0.23
N LEU A 31 0.08 -20.16 -0.82
CA LEU A 31 0.93 -19.17 -0.18
C LEU A 31 0.15 -17.98 0.42
N TRP A 32 -1.16 -17.90 0.17
CA TRP A 32 -1.99 -16.76 0.59
C TRP A 32 -1.97 -16.48 2.08
N ARG A 33 -1.85 -17.55 2.89
CA ARG A 33 -1.78 -17.48 4.35
C ARG A 33 -0.40 -17.82 4.90
N GLU A 34 0.57 -18.09 4.04
CA GLU A 34 1.93 -18.34 4.49
C GLU A 34 2.59 -17.04 4.98
N ARG A 35 3.46 -17.20 5.97
CA ARG A 35 4.18 -16.09 6.58
C ARG A 35 5.36 -15.69 5.70
N ILE A 36 5.46 -14.40 5.37
CA ILE A 36 6.57 -13.88 4.56
C ILE A 36 7.87 -13.74 5.38
N TRP A 37 7.77 -13.73 6.71
CA TRP A 37 8.93 -13.76 7.61
C TRP A 37 8.94 -15.07 8.39
N PRO A 38 10.12 -15.74 8.48
CA PRO A 38 10.25 -17.03 9.19
C PRO A 38 10.08 -16.87 10.69
N ASP A 39 10.61 -15.77 11.26
CA ASP A 39 10.49 -15.51 12.69
C ASP A 39 9.08 -15.03 13.06
N PRO A 40 8.56 -15.42 14.24
CA PRO A 40 7.31 -14.87 14.71
C PRO A 40 7.43 -13.36 14.87
N PRO A 41 6.36 -12.60 14.58
CA PRO A 41 6.31 -11.20 14.94
C PRO A 41 6.51 -11.05 16.45
N PRO A 42 6.93 -9.88 16.94
CA PRO A 42 6.98 -9.62 18.37
C PRO A 42 5.68 -10.06 19.06
N PRO A 43 5.73 -10.55 20.30
CA PRO A 43 4.57 -11.14 20.99
C PRO A 43 3.32 -10.24 21.05
N GLU A 44 3.51 -8.94 20.94
CA GLU A 44 2.46 -7.93 20.91
C GLU A 44 1.70 -7.87 19.58
N PHE A 45 2.25 -8.48 18.51
CA PHE A 45 1.60 -8.50 17.20
C PHE A 45 0.99 -9.86 16.87
N PRO A 46 -0.25 -9.89 16.37
CA PRO A 46 -0.87 -11.13 15.93
C PRO A 46 -0.06 -11.84 14.84
N PRO A 47 0.03 -13.19 14.87
CA PRO A 47 0.81 -13.96 13.90
C PRO A 47 0.41 -13.69 12.42
N GLN A 48 -0.86 -13.36 12.16
CA GLN A 48 -1.35 -13.06 10.82
C GLN A 48 -0.77 -11.79 10.21
N PHE A 49 -0.17 -10.89 10.99
CA PHE A 49 0.52 -9.69 10.48
C PHE A 49 1.68 -10.05 9.56
N ALA A 50 2.24 -11.24 9.69
CA ALA A 50 3.28 -11.74 8.80
C ALA A 50 2.73 -12.53 7.60
N GLU A 51 1.42 -12.82 7.53
CA GLU A 51 0.84 -13.57 6.42
C GLU A 51 0.80 -12.72 5.13
N PHE A 52 0.99 -13.37 3.97
CA PHE A 52 1.03 -12.69 2.67
C PHE A 52 -0.19 -11.79 2.42
N TRP A 53 -1.40 -12.30 2.69
CA TRP A 53 -2.63 -11.54 2.51
C TRP A 53 -2.68 -10.29 3.39
N TYR A 54 -2.17 -10.40 4.63
CA TYR A 54 -2.22 -9.27 5.57
C TYR A 54 -1.23 -8.18 5.16
N VAL A 55 -0.01 -8.54 4.78
CA VAL A 55 0.98 -7.56 4.28
C VAL A 55 0.47 -6.86 3.02
N THR A 56 -0.22 -7.61 2.14
CA THR A 56 -0.88 -7.02 0.97
C THR A 56 -1.97 -6.04 1.38
N PHE A 57 -2.85 -6.43 2.30
CA PHE A 57 -3.91 -5.57 2.84
C PHE A 57 -3.34 -4.33 3.51
N HIS A 58 -2.33 -4.50 4.38
CA HIS A 58 -1.62 -3.42 5.04
C HIS A 58 -1.10 -2.38 4.04
N ALA A 59 -0.40 -2.81 3.00
CA ALA A 59 0.11 -1.90 1.99
C ALA A 59 -1.01 -1.10 1.29
N ILE A 60 -2.17 -1.71 1.03
CA ILE A 60 -3.30 -1.07 0.35
C ILE A 60 -4.02 -0.07 1.27
N VAL A 61 -4.31 -0.47 2.51
CA VAL A 61 -5.09 0.38 3.43
C VAL A 61 -4.28 1.60 3.87
N TRP A 62 -2.98 1.45 4.09
CA TRP A 62 -2.11 2.57 4.41
C TRP A 62 -1.91 3.51 3.20
N LEU A 63 -1.84 2.96 1.99
CA LEU A 63 -1.87 3.78 0.78
C LEU A 63 -3.14 4.63 0.72
N ASP A 64 -4.31 4.03 0.98
CA ASP A 64 -5.59 4.73 0.95
C ASP A 64 -5.69 5.83 2.01
N LEU A 65 -5.27 5.54 3.24
CA LEU A 65 -5.21 6.51 4.34
C LEU A 65 -4.33 7.71 3.97
N TYR A 66 -3.10 7.46 3.55
CA TYR A 66 -2.16 8.55 3.26
C TYR A 66 -2.57 9.43 2.08
N LEU A 67 -3.19 8.83 1.06
CA LEU A 67 -3.78 9.59 -0.04
C LEU A 67 -4.93 10.49 0.42
N SER A 68 -5.64 10.12 1.48
CA SER A 68 -6.71 10.95 2.03
C SER A 68 -6.18 12.23 2.70
N GLY A 69 -4.98 12.15 3.28
CA GLY A 69 -4.37 13.24 4.05
C GLY A 69 -5.16 13.64 5.29
N VAL A 70 -6.02 12.75 5.79
CA VAL A 70 -6.75 12.91 7.07
C VAL A 70 -6.06 12.13 8.18
N PRO A 71 -6.29 12.49 9.46
CA PRO A 71 -5.87 11.69 10.60
C PRO A 71 -6.47 10.27 10.56
N GLU A 72 -5.78 9.31 11.18
CA GLU A 72 -6.22 7.90 11.19
C GLU A 72 -7.61 7.72 11.80
N GLU A 73 -7.91 8.44 12.86
CA GLU A 73 -9.20 8.41 13.55
C GLU A 73 -10.38 8.88 12.70
N ASP A 74 -10.10 9.67 11.66
CA ASP A 74 -11.10 10.19 10.71
C ASP A 74 -11.20 9.34 9.44
N PHE A 75 -10.33 8.33 9.31
CA PHE A 75 -10.27 7.48 8.12
C PHE A 75 -11.18 6.26 8.28
N ALA A 76 -11.96 5.98 7.25
CA ALA A 76 -12.78 4.77 7.16
C ALA A 76 -12.56 4.09 5.80
N PRO A 77 -11.93 2.91 5.78
CA PRO A 77 -11.82 2.13 4.55
C PRO A 77 -13.21 1.63 4.12
N PRO A 78 -13.42 1.34 2.83
CA PRO A 78 -14.70 0.82 2.36
C PRO A 78 -14.99 -0.58 2.94
N ALA A 79 -16.28 -0.94 3.02
CA ALA A 79 -16.65 -2.32 3.37
C ALA A 79 -16.07 -3.32 2.33
N PRO A 80 -15.64 -4.52 2.74
CA PRO A 80 -15.76 -5.12 4.08
C PRO A 80 -14.61 -4.79 5.03
N PHE A 81 -13.72 -3.86 4.69
CA PHE A 81 -12.53 -3.55 5.48
C PHE A 81 -12.93 -2.75 6.71
N ALA A 82 -12.61 -3.26 7.89
CA ALA A 82 -13.04 -2.66 9.13
C ALA A 82 -12.26 -1.38 9.46
N GLN A 83 -12.95 -0.38 9.98
CA GLN A 83 -12.33 0.79 10.57
C GLN A 83 -11.48 0.39 11.79
N GLY A 84 -10.30 0.98 11.93
CA GLY A 84 -9.40 0.71 13.06
C GLY A 84 -8.58 -0.57 12.95
N VAL A 85 -8.55 -1.21 11.78
CA VAL A 85 -7.69 -2.39 11.50
C VAL A 85 -6.22 -2.00 11.24
N LEU A 86 -5.95 -0.70 11.24
CA LEU A 86 -4.61 -0.17 11.00
C LEU A 86 -3.70 -0.49 12.21
N ASP A 87 -3.03 -1.64 12.14
CA ASP A 87 -2.07 -2.14 13.14
C ASP A 87 -2.62 -2.28 14.57
N SER A 88 -3.95 -2.26 14.73
CA SER A 88 -4.60 -2.49 16.01
C SER A 88 -4.78 -3.97 16.29
N VAL A 89 -4.20 -4.44 17.39
CA VAL A 89 -4.39 -5.82 17.90
C VAL A 89 -5.87 -6.11 18.21
N GLU A 90 -6.64 -5.08 18.54
CA GLU A 90 -8.03 -5.22 18.99
C GLU A 90 -9.04 -5.30 17.83
N ALA A 91 -8.66 -4.84 16.64
CA ALA A 91 -9.55 -4.73 15.48
C ALA A 91 -9.11 -5.63 14.31
N GLN A 92 -8.80 -6.90 14.60
CA GLN A 92 -8.43 -7.86 13.57
C GLN A 92 -9.64 -8.28 12.73
N PRO A 93 -9.50 -8.46 11.40
CA PRO A 93 -10.55 -9.03 10.60
C PRO A 93 -10.87 -10.46 11.06
N GLU A 94 -12.15 -10.80 11.10
CA GLU A 94 -12.63 -12.13 11.52
C GLU A 94 -12.09 -13.27 10.63
N ARG A 95 -11.71 -12.95 9.41
CA ARG A 95 -11.12 -13.88 8.44
C ARG A 95 -10.11 -13.17 7.54
N PRO A 96 -9.20 -13.92 6.90
CA PRO A 96 -8.40 -13.36 5.81
C PRO A 96 -9.30 -12.79 4.71
N TYR A 97 -8.92 -11.62 4.19
CA TYR A 97 -9.57 -11.09 2.99
C TYR A 97 -9.20 -11.96 1.79
N THR A 98 -10.15 -12.13 0.88
CA THR A 98 -9.92 -12.86 -0.35
C THR A 98 -9.09 -12.04 -1.33
N ARG A 99 -8.44 -12.72 -2.29
CA ARG A 99 -7.70 -12.05 -3.37
C ARG A 99 -8.61 -11.10 -4.17
N GLU A 100 -9.86 -11.50 -4.43
CA GLU A 100 -10.82 -10.68 -5.16
C GLU A 100 -11.18 -9.42 -4.38
N GLU A 101 -11.46 -9.52 -3.08
CA GLU A 101 -11.72 -8.36 -2.22
C GLU A 101 -10.55 -7.37 -2.28
N LEU A 102 -9.30 -7.85 -2.09
CA LEU A 102 -8.13 -6.99 -2.13
C LEU A 102 -7.87 -6.40 -3.51
N ARG A 103 -8.10 -7.13 -4.60
CA ARG A 103 -7.98 -6.59 -5.96
C ARG A 103 -8.98 -5.48 -6.23
N ASN A 104 -10.22 -5.65 -5.80
CA ASN A 104 -11.27 -4.63 -5.98
C ASN A 104 -10.94 -3.37 -5.19
N TYR A 105 -10.50 -3.53 -3.94
CA TYR A 105 -10.05 -2.39 -3.12
C TYR A 105 -8.85 -1.70 -3.77
N PHE A 106 -7.86 -2.46 -4.19
CA PHE A 106 -6.66 -1.95 -4.82
C PHE A 106 -6.95 -1.14 -6.09
N ALA A 107 -7.86 -1.63 -6.94
CA ALA A 107 -8.26 -0.91 -8.15
C ALA A 107 -8.84 0.48 -7.83
N SER A 108 -9.66 0.59 -6.78
CA SER A 108 -10.22 1.87 -6.34
C SER A 108 -9.15 2.81 -5.79
N VAL A 109 -8.21 2.27 -5.00
CA VAL A 109 -7.11 3.05 -4.41
C VAL A 109 -6.12 3.50 -5.48
N ARG A 110 -5.85 2.66 -6.49
CA ARG A 110 -5.05 3.04 -7.67
C ARG A 110 -5.65 4.25 -8.40
N GLN A 111 -6.95 4.23 -8.65
CA GLN A 111 -7.66 5.35 -9.28
C GLN A 111 -7.59 6.61 -8.42
N LYS A 112 -7.79 6.48 -7.11
CA LYS A 112 -7.65 7.58 -6.14
C LYS A 112 -6.24 8.16 -6.18
N CYS A 113 -5.20 7.32 -6.20
CA CYS A 113 -3.82 7.76 -6.27
C CYS A 113 -3.56 8.57 -7.54
N HIS A 114 -3.94 8.05 -8.70
CA HIS A 114 -3.80 8.75 -9.98
C HIS A 114 -4.50 10.12 -9.94
N ALA A 115 -5.76 10.17 -9.52
CA ALA A 115 -6.53 11.40 -9.43
C ALA A 115 -5.90 12.42 -8.45
N THR A 116 -5.43 11.96 -7.29
CA THR A 116 -4.76 12.78 -6.28
C THR A 116 -3.49 13.42 -6.83
N LEU A 117 -2.64 12.63 -7.49
CA LEU A 117 -1.39 13.12 -8.06
C LEU A 117 -1.62 14.04 -9.26
N ALA A 118 -2.61 13.74 -10.10
CA ALA A 118 -2.98 14.60 -11.24
C ALA A 118 -3.52 15.97 -10.81
N ALA A 119 -4.23 16.01 -9.67
CA ALA A 119 -4.78 17.25 -9.10
C ALA A 119 -3.80 18.01 -8.19
N LEU A 120 -2.61 17.45 -7.92
CA LEU A 120 -1.66 18.04 -6.97
C LEU A 120 -1.08 19.34 -7.51
N THR A 121 -1.29 20.41 -6.74
CA THR A 121 -0.68 21.74 -6.99
C THR A 121 0.23 22.13 -5.83
N ASP A 122 0.97 23.22 -5.98
CA ASP A 122 1.94 23.68 -4.98
C ASP A 122 1.32 23.94 -3.59
N GLU A 123 0.09 24.44 -3.54
CA GLU A 123 -0.57 24.74 -2.26
C GLU A 123 -0.94 23.45 -1.50
N PRO A 124 -1.72 22.49 -2.05
CA PRO A 124 -1.94 21.21 -1.41
C PRO A 124 -0.64 20.45 -1.10
N ALA A 125 0.36 20.49 -1.99
CA ALA A 125 1.63 19.80 -1.79
C ALA A 125 2.37 20.28 -0.53
N ARG A 126 2.27 21.57 -0.20
CA ARG A 126 2.91 22.20 0.97
C ARG A 126 2.07 22.13 2.25
N ARG A 127 0.82 21.70 2.16
CA ARG A 127 -0.05 21.60 3.33
C ARG A 127 0.60 20.73 4.41
N PRO A 128 0.70 21.20 5.67
CA PRO A 128 1.22 20.37 6.74
C PRO A 128 0.23 19.23 7.05
N VAL A 129 0.77 18.04 7.30
CA VAL A 129 0.05 16.87 7.74
C VAL A 129 0.74 16.27 8.96
N ALA A 130 -0.03 15.76 9.91
CA ALA A 130 0.48 15.06 11.08
C ALA A 130 0.51 13.55 10.81
N TYR A 131 1.53 12.88 11.31
CA TYR A 131 1.64 11.44 11.29
C TYR A 131 1.04 10.84 12.58
N PRO A 132 0.22 9.79 12.47
CA PRO A 132 -0.40 9.20 13.67
C PRO A 132 0.61 8.65 14.69
N TRP A 133 1.78 8.17 14.22
CA TRP A 133 2.80 7.53 15.07
C TRP A 133 4.08 8.35 15.24
N SER A 134 4.09 9.61 14.82
CA SER A 134 5.30 10.40 14.96
C SER A 134 5.09 11.54 15.97
N ASP A 135 5.89 11.55 17.00
CA ASP A 135 6.18 12.77 17.79
C ASP A 135 6.93 13.80 16.93
N TRP A 136 6.98 13.58 15.63
CA TRP A 136 7.70 14.38 14.67
C TRP A 136 6.93 15.65 14.34
N GLN A 137 7.68 16.67 13.94
CA GLN A 137 7.08 17.87 13.40
C GLN A 137 6.22 17.55 12.17
N PRO A 138 5.14 18.29 11.95
CA PRO A 138 4.33 18.11 10.76
C PRO A 138 5.19 18.15 9.50
N ILE A 139 4.95 17.23 8.60
CA ILE A 139 5.60 17.15 7.28
C ILE A 139 4.66 17.72 6.21
N SER A 140 5.19 18.05 5.03
CA SER A 140 4.34 18.45 3.92
C SER A 140 3.56 17.24 3.36
N TYR A 141 2.40 17.50 2.78
CA TYR A 141 1.62 16.44 2.12
C TYR A 141 2.40 15.76 0.97
N LEU A 142 3.23 16.51 0.23
CA LEU A 142 4.12 15.93 -0.76
C LEU A 142 5.12 14.95 -0.15
N GLU A 143 5.69 15.30 1.00
CA GLU A 143 6.61 14.40 1.71
C GLU A 143 5.92 13.13 2.19
N LEU A 144 4.67 13.24 2.66
CA LEU A 144 3.82 12.09 2.94
C LEU A 144 3.60 11.21 1.70
N LEU A 145 3.30 11.79 0.55
CA LEU A 145 3.13 11.04 -0.71
C LEU A 145 4.41 10.31 -1.14
N LEU A 146 5.58 10.94 -0.99
CA LEU A 146 6.86 10.29 -1.27
C LEU A 146 7.16 9.14 -0.29
N TYR A 147 6.84 9.34 0.98
CA TYR A 147 6.93 8.25 1.96
C TYR A 147 5.99 7.09 1.59
N THR A 148 4.75 7.40 1.25
CA THR A 148 3.73 6.41 0.85
C THR A 148 4.20 5.59 -0.36
N MET A 149 4.78 6.23 -1.36
CA MET A 149 5.35 5.53 -2.51
C MET A 149 6.45 4.53 -2.08
N ARG A 150 7.34 4.93 -1.18
CA ARG A 150 8.39 4.05 -0.65
C ARG A 150 7.82 2.90 0.15
N HIS A 151 6.80 3.15 0.97
CA HIS A 151 6.11 2.14 1.76
C HIS A 151 5.45 1.07 0.86
N VAL A 152 4.75 1.49 -0.20
CA VAL A 152 4.19 0.56 -1.20
C VAL A 152 5.29 -0.24 -1.88
N GLN A 153 6.38 0.41 -2.31
CA GLN A 153 7.50 -0.25 -2.97
C GLN A 153 8.21 -1.25 -2.05
N GLU A 154 8.34 -0.92 -0.76
CA GLU A 154 8.94 -1.81 0.24
C GLU A 154 8.14 -3.10 0.38
N HIS A 155 6.82 -3.01 0.60
CA HIS A 155 5.97 -4.19 0.73
C HIS A 155 5.87 -4.98 -0.58
N ALA A 156 5.79 -4.31 -1.72
CA ALA A 156 5.85 -4.98 -3.02
C ALA A 156 7.12 -5.80 -3.19
N ALA A 157 8.29 -5.26 -2.80
CA ALA A 157 9.56 -5.96 -2.87
C ALA A 157 9.62 -7.17 -1.92
N GLN A 158 9.10 -7.03 -0.68
CA GLN A 158 9.03 -8.13 0.29
C GLN A 158 8.17 -9.28 -0.23
N LEU A 159 6.99 -8.98 -0.77
CA LEU A 159 6.07 -9.96 -1.34
C LEU A 159 6.68 -10.64 -2.57
N CYS A 160 7.30 -9.89 -3.48
CA CYS A 160 7.98 -10.45 -4.65
C CYS A 160 9.16 -11.35 -4.25
N LEU A 161 9.95 -10.95 -3.26
CA LEU A 161 11.05 -11.77 -2.74
C LEU A 161 10.52 -13.10 -2.18
N PHE A 162 9.47 -13.05 -1.37
CA PHE A 162 8.83 -14.22 -0.81
C PHE A 162 8.32 -15.16 -1.92
N LEU A 163 7.62 -14.65 -2.90
CA LEU A 163 7.12 -15.44 -4.03
C LEU A 163 8.26 -16.09 -4.81
N GLY A 164 9.34 -15.36 -5.11
CA GLY A 164 10.52 -15.87 -5.77
C GLY A 164 11.20 -17.01 -4.99
N GLN A 165 11.28 -16.90 -3.66
CA GLN A 165 11.79 -17.95 -2.78
C GLN A 165 10.93 -19.22 -2.80
N HIS A 166 9.66 -19.10 -3.13
CA HIS A 166 8.70 -20.22 -3.27
C HIS A 166 8.52 -20.71 -4.71
N GLY A 167 9.40 -20.28 -5.62
CA GLY A 167 9.42 -20.79 -7.00
C GLY A 167 8.36 -20.21 -7.94
N VAL A 168 7.74 -19.08 -7.56
CA VAL A 168 6.87 -18.34 -8.48
C VAL A 168 7.76 -17.72 -9.58
N PRO A 169 7.40 -17.85 -10.89
CA PRO A 169 8.24 -17.39 -11.99
C PRO A 169 8.58 -15.90 -11.87
N GLY A 170 9.87 -15.57 -12.05
CA GLY A 170 10.40 -14.22 -11.86
C GLY A 170 9.91 -13.18 -12.87
N GLU A 171 9.42 -13.62 -14.05
CA GLU A 171 8.92 -12.71 -15.09
C GLU A 171 7.80 -11.80 -14.59
N ASP A 172 6.97 -12.31 -13.68
CA ASP A 172 5.88 -11.56 -13.08
C ASP A 172 6.31 -10.68 -11.88
N LEU A 173 7.55 -10.86 -11.40
CA LEU A 173 8.04 -10.24 -10.16
C LEU A 173 9.11 -9.16 -10.40
N TYR A 174 9.44 -8.83 -11.64
CA TYR A 174 10.40 -7.78 -11.93
C TYR A 174 9.90 -6.40 -11.55
N ALA A 175 10.84 -5.58 -11.08
CA ALA A 175 10.58 -4.18 -10.86
C ALA A 175 10.07 -3.50 -12.15
N ILE A 176 9.06 -2.70 -12.00
CA ILE A 176 8.49 -1.91 -13.10
C ILE A 176 9.18 -0.55 -13.11
N PRO A 177 9.90 -0.19 -14.18
CA PRO A 177 10.67 1.05 -14.22
C PRO A 177 9.78 2.29 -14.33
N ARG A 178 8.57 2.14 -14.86
CA ARG A 178 7.60 3.21 -15.07
C ARG A 178 6.19 2.64 -15.24
N ALA A 179 5.18 3.24 -14.63
CA ALA A 179 3.79 2.88 -14.90
C ALA A 179 3.42 3.16 -16.36
N ALA A 180 2.55 2.33 -16.91
CA ALA A 180 1.92 2.61 -18.18
C ALA A 180 1.06 3.88 -18.06
N ASP A 181 1.04 4.70 -19.12
CA ASP A 181 0.13 5.82 -19.18
C ASP A 181 -1.30 5.28 -19.11
N SER A 182 -2.04 5.74 -18.11
CA SER A 182 -3.45 5.36 -17.97
C SER A 182 -4.24 5.96 -19.12
N HIS A 183 -4.71 5.12 -20.02
CA HIS A 183 -5.69 5.51 -21.04
C HIS A 183 -7.09 5.48 -20.46
#